data_e6e0a7414728568b69a5265b53818518
#
_entry.id   e6e0a7414728568b69a5265b53818518
#
_cell.length_a   1.000
_cell.length_b   1.000
_cell.length_c   1.000
_cell.angle_alpha   90.00
_cell.angle_beta   90.00
_cell.angle_gamma   90.00
#
_symmetry.space_group_name_H-M   'P 1'
#
loop_
_entity.id
_entity.type
_entity.pdbx_description
1 polymer ?
#
loop_
_entity_poly.entity_id
_entity_poly.type
_entity_poly.pdbx_seq_one_letter_code
_entity_poly.pdbx_strand_id
1 'polypeptide(L)'
;MQNNDTWTLGGHTFTSRFILGSGKYNLNLIRAAVEDAGAEIITLALRRVNTRKEENILDYIPEGVTLLPNTSGARNAEEAVRLARLAREMGCGDFVKVEIMHDSKYLLPDNYETIKATEILAKEGFIVMPYMYPDLNAARDMVNAGAACIMPLASPIGSNKG
;
A
#
# COMPACT_ATOMS: atom_id res chain seq x y z
N MET A 1 -27.55 3.00 16.58
CA MET A 1 -27.71 2.92 15.11
C MET A 1 -26.49 2.21 14.57
N GLN A 2 -26.64 1.02 13.98
CA GLN A 2 -25.54 0.38 13.27
C GLN A 2 -25.20 1.26 12.07
N ASN A 3 -23.96 1.72 12.01
CA ASN A 3 -23.48 2.49 10.88
C ASN A 3 -23.31 1.50 9.71
N ASN A 4 -24.24 1.49 8.77
CA ASN A 4 -24.21 0.64 7.57
C ASN A 4 -23.36 1.26 6.44
N ASP A 5 -22.48 2.22 6.78
CA ASP A 5 -21.61 2.86 5.81
C ASP A 5 -20.40 1.95 5.54
N THR A 6 -20.46 1.22 4.44
CA THR A 6 -19.43 0.32 3.97
C THR A 6 -18.91 0.76 2.61
N TRP A 7 -17.69 0.33 2.28
CA TRP A 7 -17.10 0.49 0.96
C TRP A 7 -16.37 -0.78 0.54
N THR A 8 -16.19 -0.97 -0.76
CA THR A 8 -15.60 -2.19 -1.30
C THR A 8 -14.34 -1.87 -2.08
N LEU A 9 -13.28 -2.66 -1.87
CA LEU A 9 -12.02 -2.55 -2.58
C LEU A 9 -11.50 -3.95 -2.91
N GLY A 10 -11.28 -4.23 -4.19
CA GLY A 10 -10.80 -5.53 -4.65
C GLY A 10 -11.68 -6.72 -4.21
N GLY A 11 -13.00 -6.53 -4.11
CA GLY A 11 -13.93 -7.55 -3.63
C GLY A 11 -14.04 -7.69 -2.11
N HIS A 12 -13.25 -6.96 -1.34
CA HIS A 12 -13.30 -6.93 0.12
C HIS A 12 -14.14 -5.74 0.60
N THR A 13 -14.95 -5.95 1.63
CA THR A 13 -15.82 -4.91 2.22
C THR A 13 -15.21 -4.40 3.52
N PHE A 14 -15.15 -3.08 3.66
CA PHE A 14 -14.60 -2.38 4.82
C PHE A 14 -15.63 -1.41 5.39
N THR A 15 -15.52 -1.12 6.68
CA THR A 15 -16.35 -0.14 7.39
C THR A 15 -15.56 1.13 7.70
N SER A 16 -14.23 1.03 7.79
CA SER A 16 -13.33 2.16 8.05
C SER A 16 -12.64 2.61 6.77
N ARG A 17 -12.55 3.92 6.56
CA ARG A 17 -11.74 4.53 5.48
C ARG A 17 -10.34 4.91 5.96
N PHE A 18 -10.00 4.52 7.20
CA PHE A 18 -8.70 4.81 7.77
C PHE A 18 -7.69 3.71 7.39
N ILE A 19 -6.68 4.08 6.59
CA ILE A 19 -5.54 3.25 6.24
C ILE A 19 -4.34 3.78 7.03
N LEU A 20 -3.81 2.95 7.96
CA LEU A 20 -2.65 3.33 8.75
C LEU A 20 -1.35 3.12 7.97
N GLY A 21 -0.49 4.15 7.94
CA GLY A 21 0.90 4.01 7.54
C GLY A 21 1.77 3.59 8.73
N SER A 22 2.33 2.39 8.71
CA SER A 22 3.15 1.87 9.82
C SER A 22 4.60 2.39 9.87
N GLY A 23 4.91 3.40 9.09
CA GLY A 23 6.23 3.94 8.77
C GLY A 23 7.31 3.96 9.86
N LYS A 24 7.22 4.84 10.85
CA LYS A 24 8.24 5.04 11.91
C LYS A 24 7.65 4.88 13.31
N TYR A 25 6.47 4.30 13.43
CA TYR A 25 5.72 4.34 14.65
C TYR A 25 6.12 3.23 15.63
N ASN A 26 5.90 3.52 16.89
CA ASN A 26 5.92 2.58 17.98
C ASN A 26 4.89 1.46 17.71
N LEU A 27 5.25 0.21 17.97
CA LEU A 27 4.40 -0.96 17.76
C LEU A 27 3.07 -0.87 18.52
N ASN A 28 3.07 -0.21 19.70
CA ASN A 28 1.85 0.05 20.47
C ASN A 28 0.88 0.98 19.73
N LEU A 29 1.36 1.89 18.89
CA LEU A 29 0.52 2.76 18.08
C LEU A 29 -0.27 1.97 17.04
N ILE A 30 0.32 0.92 16.48
CA ILE A 30 -0.34 0.04 15.50
C ILE A 30 -1.56 -0.59 16.16
N ARG A 31 -1.40 -1.13 17.36
CA ARG A 31 -2.51 -1.73 18.12
C ARG A 31 -3.60 -0.70 18.43
N ALA A 32 -3.23 0.48 18.93
CA ALA A 32 -4.17 1.55 19.23
C ALA A 32 -4.92 2.04 17.98
N ALA A 33 -4.25 2.10 16.82
CA ALA A 33 -4.90 2.48 15.58
C ALA A 33 -5.99 1.48 15.13
N VAL A 34 -5.81 0.20 15.42
CA VAL A 34 -6.80 -0.83 15.14
C VAL A 34 -7.91 -0.83 16.20
N GLU A 35 -7.55 -0.92 17.49
CA GLU A 35 -8.47 -1.12 18.58
C GLU A 35 -9.27 0.15 18.91
N ASP A 36 -8.62 1.33 18.89
CA ASP A 36 -9.24 2.60 19.31
C ASP A 36 -9.74 3.43 18.11
N ALA A 37 -9.01 3.42 16.99
CA ALA A 37 -9.36 4.22 15.81
C ALA A 37 -9.97 3.40 14.65
N GLY A 38 -10.08 2.08 14.79
CA GLY A 38 -10.78 1.20 13.86
C GLY A 38 -10.10 1.07 12.49
N ALA A 39 -8.77 1.14 12.43
CA ALA A 39 -8.05 0.88 11.19
C ALA A 39 -8.20 -0.58 10.76
N GLU A 40 -8.70 -0.82 9.54
CA GLU A 40 -8.88 -2.16 8.97
C GLU A 40 -7.79 -2.52 7.96
N ILE A 41 -7.01 -1.52 7.51
CA ILE A 41 -5.92 -1.69 6.54
C ILE A 41 -4.65 -1.04 7.11
N ILE A 42 -3.54 -1.77 7.09
CA ILE A 42 -2.24 -1.24 7.51
C ILE A 42 -1.23 -1.40 6.38
N THR A 43 -0.64 -0.29 5.92
CA THR A 43 0.46 -0.34 4.95
C THR A 43 1.80 -0.48 5.67
N LEU A 44 2.67 -1.31 5.10
CA LEU A 44 4.00 -1.60 5.63
C LEU A 44 5.04 -1.73 4.51
N ALA A 45 6.26 -1.29 4.78
CA ALA A 45 7.37 -1.49 3.85
C ALA A 45 7.99 -2.87 4.08
N LEU A 46 8.07 -3.69 3.03
CA LEU A 46 8.59 -5.06 3.11
C LEU A 46 9.99 -5.14 3.74
N ARG A 47 10.87 -4.16 3.46
CA ARG A 47 12.21 -4.06 4.05
C ARG A 47 12.21 -4.00 5.59
N ARG A 48 11.06 -3.74 6.22
CA ARG A 48 10.87 -3.70 7.67
C ARG A 48 10.29 -4.99 8.25
N VAL A 49 9.82 -5.87 7.38
CA VAL A 49 9.41 -7.22 7.76
C VAL A 49 10.69 -8.05 7.88
N ASN A 50 11.23 -8.13 9.08
CA ASN A 50 12.49 -8.81 9.32
C ASN A 50 12.23 -10.19 9.89
N THR A 51 12.47 -11.22 9.08
CA THR A 51 12.27 -12.63 9.45
C THR A 51 13.32 -13.17 10.44
N ARG A 52 14.34 -12.38 10.79
CA ARG A 52 15.49 -12.82 11.59
C ARG A 52 15.64 -12.13 12.95
N LYS A 53 14.83 -11.13 13.28
CA LYS A 53 14.86 -10.45 14.58
C LYS A 53 13.75 -10.97 15.48
N GLU A 54 14.00 -10.95 16.78
CA GLU A 54 13.08 -11.38 17.83
C GLU A 54 11.73 -10.62 17.83
N GLU A 55 11.67 -9.44 17.21
CA GLU A 55 10.44 -8.65 17.04
C GLU A 55 10.15 -8.41 15.55
N ASN A 56 9.07 -9.00 15.05
CA ASN A 56 8.55 -8.73 13.71
C ASN A 56 7.33 -7.82 13.83
N ILE A 57 7.25 -6.81 12.96
CA ILE A 57 6.08 -5.91 12.91
C ILE A 57 4.76 -6.69 12.76
N LEU A 58 4.78 -7.82 12.07
CA LEU A 58 3.62 -8.67 11.87
C LEU A 58 3.05 -9.24 13.17
N ASP A 59 3.89 -9.44 14.20
CA ASP A 59 3.49 -9.96 15.51
C ASP A 59 2.64 -8.96 16.31
N TYR A 60 2.67 -7.68 15.91
CA TYR A 60 1.94 -6.58 16.56
C TYR A 60 0.68 -6.16 15.81
N ILE A 61 0.43 -6.74 14.65
CA ILE A 61 -0.78 -6.46 13.88
C ILE A 61 -1.86 -7.45 14.32
N PRO A 62 -3.00 -6.97 14.85
CA PRO A 62 -4.10 -7.84 15.26
C PRO A 62 -4.62 -8.69 14.09
N GLU A 63 -5.14 -9.88 14.42
CA GLU A 63 -5.81 -10.74 13.45
C GLU A 63 -7.01 -10.02 12.79
N GLY A 64 -7.26 -10.31 11.53
CA GLY A 64 -8.37 -9.71 10.77
C GLY A 64 -8.04 -8.37 10.09
N VAL A 65 -6.86 -7.79 10.37
CA VAL A 65 -6.41 -6.57 9.67
C VAL A 65 -5.86 -6.93 8.29
N THR A 66 -6.27 -6.19 7.28
CA THR A 66 -5.74 -6.32 5.92
C THR A 66 -4.35 -5.69 5.83
N LEU A 67 -3.36 -6.50 5.45
CA LEU A 67 -2.01 -6.03 5.20
C LEU A 67 -1.93 -5.41 3.80
N LEU A 68 -1.32 -4.23 3.72
CA LEU A 68 -1.06 -3.51 2.48
C LEU A 68 0.44 -3.27 2.35
N PRO A 69 1.23 -4.29 1.96
CA PRO A 69 2.65 -4.10 1.73
C PRO A 69 2.87 -3.08 0.61
N ASN A 70 3.88 -2.23 0.77
CA ASN A 70 4.27 -1.27 -0.25
C ASN A 70 5.63 -1.63 -0.87
N THR A 71 5.83 -1.17 -2.11
CA THR A 71 7.06 -1.40 -2.86
C THR A 71 8.08 -0.28 -2.68
N SER A 72 8.03 0.42 -1.55
CA SER A 72 8.92 1.54 -1.23
C SER A 72 10.40 1.17 -1.40
N GLY A 73 11.11 1.96 -2.17
CA GLY A 73 12.50 1.74 -2.57
C GLY A 73 12.65 1.18 -3.99
N ALA A 74 11.56 0.75 -4.64
CA ALA A 74 11.58 0.39 -6.05
C ALA A 74 11.82 1.63 -6.92
N ARG A 75 12.70 1.48 -7.91
CA ARG A 75 13.05 2.55 -8.86
C ARG A 75 12.47 2.32 -10.26
N ASN A 76 11.90 1.15 -10.49
CA ASN A 76 11.27 0.75 -11.75
C ASN A 76 10.21 -0.33 -11.49
N ALA A 77 9.46 -0.68 -12.54
CA ALA A 77 8.38 -1.67 -12.47
C ALA A 77 8.89 -3.07 -12.07
N GLU A 78 10.04 -3.49 -12.58
CA GLU A 78 10.61 -4.81 -12.29
C GLU A 78 10.91 -4.98 -10.78
N GLU A 79 11.55 -3.98 -10.18
CA GLU A 79 11.82 -3.97 -8.74
C GLU A 79 10.53 -4.00 -7.92
N ALA A 80 9.51 -3.22 -8.32
CA ALA A 80 8.22 -3.18 -7.64
C ALA A 80 7.50 -4.53 -7.71
N VAL A 81 7.44 -5.14 -8.89
CA VAL A 81 6.83 -6.46 -9.10
C VAL A 81 7.53 -7.53 -8.26
N ARG A 82 8.87 -7.50 -8.21
CA ARG A 82 9.64 -8.43 -7.38
C ARG A 82 9.31 -8.28 -5.89
N LEU A 83 9.21 -7.03 -5.40
CA LEU A 83 8.87 -6.76 -3.99
C LEU A 83 7.44 -7.22 -3.67
N ALA A 84 6.47 -6.97 -4.56
CA ALA A 84 5.10 -7.42 -4.37
C ALA A 84 4.98 -8.95 -4.28
N ARG A 85 5.64 -9.67 -5.19
CA ARG A 85 5.69 -11.14 -5.17
C ARG A 85 6.31 -11.66 -3.87
N LEU A 86 7.41 -11.05 -3.43
CA LEU A 86 8.06 -11.41 -2.17
C LEU A 86 7.14 -11.19 -0.97
N ALA A 87 6.40 -10.08 -0.93
CA ALA A 87 5.41 -9.82 0.12
C ALA A 87 4.33 -10.90 0.17
N ARG A 88 3.80 -11.33 -0.99
CA ARG A 88 2.82 -12.43 -1.09
C ARG A 88 3.40 -13.74 -0.55
N GLU A 89 4.62 -14.11 -0.95
CA GLU A 89 5.32 -15.30 -0.46
C GLU A 89 5.56 -15.28 1.07
N MET A 90 5.70 -14.09 1.64
CA MET A 90 5.82 -13.89 3.09
C MET A 90 4.47 -13.92 3.82
N GLY A 91 3.36 -14.18 3.12
CA GLY A 91 2.03 -14.27 3.72
C GLY A 91 1.30 -12.94 3.92
N CYS A 92 1.75 -11.86 3.27
CA CYS A 92 1.08 -10.55 3.39
C CYS A 92 -0.23 -10.45 2.58
N GLY A 93 -0.65 -11.51 1.88
CA GLY A 93 -1.87 -11.52 1.07
C GLY A 93 -1.69 -10.87 -0.30
N ASP A 94 -2.81 -10.50 -0.93
CA ASP A 94 -2.84 -10.06 -2.33
C ASP A 94 -2.92 -8.54 -2.53
N PHE A 95 -3.15 -7.78 -1.47
CA PHE A 95 -3.11 -6.32 -1.54
C PHE A 95 -1.68 -5.83 -1.71
N VAL A 96 -1.46 -4.83 -2.56
CA VAL A 96 -0.16 -4.19 -2.71
C VAL A 96 -0.31 -2.70 -3.05
N LYS A 97 0.40 -1.85 -2.32
CA LYS A 97 0.57 -0.43 -2.65
C LYS A 97 1.83 -0.27 -3.51
N VAL A 98 1.66 0.03 -4.78
CA VAL A 98 2.79 0.25 -5.69
C VAL A 98 3.34 1.65 -5.49
N GLU A 99 4.60 1.72 -5.07
CA GLU A 99 5.38 2.94 -4.94
C GLU A 99 6.67 2.79 -5.74
N ILE A 100 6.81 3.58 -6.81
CA ILE A 100 8.01 3.60 -7.65
C ILE A 100 8.51 5.04 -7.73
N MET A 101 9.72 5.28 -7.28
CA MET A 101 10.34 6.59 -7.24
C MET A 101 11.72 6.52 -7.85
N HIS A 102 11.87 7.07 -9.05
CA HIS A 102 13.14 7.13 -9.75
C HIS A 102 14.11 8.08 -9.04
N ASP A 103 13.59 9.20 -8.53
CA ASP A 103 14.35 10.22 -7.83
C ASP A 103 14.11 10.15 -6.32
N SER A 104 15.15 9.77 -5.57
CA SER A 104 15.12 9.71 -4.11
C SER A 104 15.17 11.09 -3.44
N LYS A 105 15.49 12.17 -4.17
CA LYS A 105 15.61 13.51 -3.60
C LYS A 105 14.24 14.16 -3.39
N TYR A 106 13.35 14.04 -4.38
CA TYR A 106 12.04 14.68 -4.35
C TYR A 106 10.91 13.73 -3.97
N LEU A 107 11.16 12.42 -4.00
CA LEU A 107 10.21 11.37 -3.65
C LEU A 107 8.90 11.44 -4.44
N LEU A 108 9.00 11.82 -5.71
CA LEU A 108 7.87 11.88 -6.62
C LEU A 108 7.67 10.52 -7.31
N PRO A 109 6.43 10.02 -7.38
CA PRO A 109 6.14 8.76 -8.05
C PRO A 109 6.33 8.86 -9.57
N ASP A 110 6.84 7.78 -10.16
CA ASP A 110 6.94 7.60 -11.61
C ASP A 110 5.66 6.93 -12.13
N ASN A 111 4.80 7.70 -12.79
CA ASN A 111 3.52 7.20 -13.30
C ASN A 111 3.69 6.13 -14.38
N TYR A 112 4.68 6.26 -15.26
CA TYR A 112 4.89 5.32 -16.37
C TYR A 112 5.30 3.93 -15.86
N GLU A 113 6.27 3.87 -14.97
CA GLU A 113 6.69 2.62 -14.35
C GLU A 113 5.60 2.04 -13.43
N THR A 114 4.81 2.90 -12.78
CA THR A 114 3.69 2.48 -11.93
C THR A 114 2.58 1.83 -12.76
N ILE A 115 2.24 2.35 -13.95
CA ILE A 115 1.27 1.74 -14.87
C ILE A 115 1.73 0.34 -15.29
N LYS A 116 3.01 0.19 -15.68
CA LYS A 116 3.58 -1.11 -16.06
C LYS A 116 3.49 -2.13 -14.93
N ALA A 117 3.91 -1.75 -13.71
CA ALA A 117 3.86 -2.63 -12.55
C ALA A 117 2.41 -3.02 -12.22
N THR A 118 1.47 -2.07 -12.32
CA THR A 118 0.04 -2.29 -12.10
C THR A 118 -0.50 -3.34 -13.06
N GLU A 119 -0.22 -3.23 -14.36
CA GLU A 119 -0.69 -4.18 -15.36
C GLU A 119 -0.19 -5.61 -15.09
N ILE A 120 1.09 -5.76 -14.76
CA ILE A 120 1.69 -7.07 -14.45
C ILE A 120 1.05 -7.67 -13.21
N LEU A 121 0.99 -6.91 -12.13
CA LEU A 121 0.49 -7.39 -10.84
C LEU A 121 -1.01 -7.68 -10.86
N ALA A 122 -1.81 -6.85 -11.55
CA ALA A 122 -3.25 -7.10 -11.70
C ALA A 122 -3.52 -8.40 -12.46
N LYS A 123 -2.75 -8.70 -13.52
CA LYS A 123 -2.83 -9.99 -14.25
C LYS A 123 -2.45 -11.19 -13.38
N GLU A 124 -1.64 -10.98 -12.35
CA GLU A 124 -1.24 -12.00 -11.38
C GLU A 124 -2.22 -12.11 -10.20
N GLY A 125 -3.34 -11.40 -10.24
CA GLY A 125 -4.39 -11.44 -9.22
C GLY A 125 -4.10 -10.60 -7.98
N PHE A 126 -3.16 -9.65 -8.04
CA PHE A 126 -3.00 -8.67 -6.96
C PHE A 126 -4.10 -7.62 -6.98
N ILE A 127 -4.48 -7.16 -5.80
CA ILE A 127 -5.33 -5.98 -5.60
C ILE A 127 -4.40 -4.78 -5.54
N VAL A 128 -4.21 -4.13 -6.69
CA VAL A 128 -3.18 -3.11 -6.87
C VAL A 128 -3.72 -1.73 -6.53
N MET A 129 -3.01 -1.05 -5.63
CA MET A 129 -3.28 0.31 -5.18
C MET A 129 -2.08 1.20 -5.55
N PRO A 130 -2.09 1.83 -6.74
CA PRO A 130 -0.94 2.59 -7.23
C PRO A 130 -0.87 3.98 -6.59
N TYR A 131 0.28 4.31 -5.98
CA TYR A 131 0.64 5.66 -5.58
C TYR A 131 1.19 6.42 -6.78
N MET A 132 0.58 7.56 -7.10
CA MET A 132 0.86 8.25 -8.35
C MET A 132 1.00 9.76 -8.19
N TYR A 133 1.73 10.38 -9.11
CA TYR A 133 1.67 11.81 -9.33
C TYR A 133 0.30 12.18 -9.94
N PRO A 134 -0.39 13.23 -9.45
CA PRO A 134 -1.73 13.58 -9.90
C PRO A 134 -1.77 13.99 -11.37
N ASP A 135 -2.23 13.10 -12.21
CA ASP A 135 -2.49 13.29 -13.63
C ASP A 135 -3.70 12.46 -14.05
N LEU A 136 -4.69 13.10 -14.67
CA LEU A 136 -5.95 12.45 -15.02
C LEU A 136 -5.78 11.35 -16.07
N ASN A 137 -4.91 11.57 -17.06
CA ASN A 137 -4.71 10.58 -18.11
C ASN A 137 -3.96 9.36 -17.58
N ALA A 138 -2.90 9.58 -16.80
CA ALA A 138 -2.20 8.50 -16.11
C ALA A 138 -3.14 7.71 -15.17
N ALA A 139 -4.08 8.37 -14.48
CA ALA A 139 -5.07 7.71 -13.65
C ALA A 139 -5.99 6.79 -14.47
N ARG A 140 -6.44 7.22 -15.65
CA ARG A 140 -7.22 6.39 -16.57
C ARG A 140 -6.42 5.18 -17.07
N ASP A 141 -5.15 5.39 -17.41
CA ASP A 141 -4.26 4.31 -17.83
C ASP A 141 -4.04 3.29 -16.71
N MET A 142 -3.91 3.73 -15.46
CA MET A 142 -3.82 2.82 -14.31
C MET A 142 -5.10 2.01 -14.09
N VAL A 143 -6.28 2.62 -14.24
CA VAL A 143 -7.56 1.90 -14.19
C VAL A 143 -7.63 0.85 -15.30
N ASN A 144 -7.24 1.22 -16.52
CA ASN A 144 -7.20 0.30 -17.66
C ASN A 144 -6.19 -0.85 -17.45
N ALA A 145 -5.10 -0.57 -16.74
CA ALA A 145 -4.10 -1.57 -16.35
C ALA A 145 -4.57 -2.52 -15.22
N GLY A 146 -5.73 -2.25 -14.61
CA GLY A 146 -6.34 -3.11 -13.60
C GLY A 146 -6.15 -2.65 -12.16
N ALA A 147 -5.86 -1.37 -11.92
CA ALA A 147 -5.80 -0.82 -10.56
C ALA A 147 -7.15 -0.95 -9.84
N ALA A 148 -7.12 -1.36 -8.57
CA ALA A 148 -8.31 -1.47 -7.73
C ALA A 148 -8.81 -0.12 -7.21
N CYS A 149 -7.92 0.86 -7.11
CA CYS A 149 -8.21 2.26 -6.79
C CYS A 149 -7.11 3.16 -7.35
N ILE A 150 -7.25 4.47 -7.20
CA ILE A 150 -6.23 5.46 -7.54
C ILE A 150 -5.82 6.22 -6.27
N MET A 151 -4.51 6.31 -6.02
CA MET A 151 -3.94 6.98 -4.85
C MET A 151 -3.04 8.15 -5.27
N PRO A 152 -3.61 9.29 -5.70
CA PRO A 152 -2.82 10.46 -6.06
C PRO A 152 -2.17 11.08 -4.82
N LEU A 153 -0.91 11.49 -4.93
CA LEU A 153 -0.26 12.22 -3.84
C LEU A 153 -0.94 13.57 -3.60
N ALA A 154 -1.12 13.95 -2.34
CA ALA A 154 -1.58 15.28 -1.97
C ALA A 154 -0.41 16.29 -1.92
N SER A 155 0.72 15.84 -1.36
CA SER A 155 1.99 16.58 -1.35
C SER A 155 3.17 15.60 -1.25
N PRO A 156 4.40 16.02 -1.61
CA PRO A 156 5.57 15.15 -1.53
C PRO A 156 5.78 14.60 -0.11
N ILE A 157 6.13 13.32 -0.03
CA ILE A 157 6.36 12.60 1.23
C ILE A 157 7.37 13.36 2.10
N GLY A 158 7.02 13.58 3.37
CA GLY A 158 7.89 14.24 4.35
C GLY A 158 7.95 15.77 4.23
N SER A 159 7.20 16.39 3.31
CA SER A 159 7.19 17.85 3.14
C SER A 159 6.35 18.58 4.19
N ASN A 160 5.45 17.88 4.88
CA ASN A 160 4.46 18.47 5.81
C ASN A 160 3.60 19.58 5.17
N LYS A 161 3.31 19.43 3.88
CA LYS A 161 2.42 20.32 3.11
C LYS A 161 1.26 19.48 2.61
N GLY A 162 0.08 19.99 2.74
CA GLY A 162 -1.13 19.28 2.34
C GLY A 162 -2.08 20.20 1.63
#